data_c8892c75ca131d69846829256757c687
#
_entry.id   c8892c75ca131d69846829256757c687
#
_cell.length_a   1.000
_cell.length_b   1.000
_cell.length_c   1.000
_cell.angle_alpha   90.00
_cell.angle_beta   90.00
_cell.angle_gamma   90.00
#
_symmetry.space_group_name_H-M   'P 1'
#
loop_
_entity.id
_entity.type
_entity.pdbx_description
1 polymer ?
#
loop_
_entity_poly.entity_id
_entity_poly.type
_entity_poly.pdbx_seq_one_letter_code
_entity_poly.pdbx_strand_id
1 'polypeptide(L)'
;RVLRDAGFDMDLDGADSFSIQYQNANNSVRVSDEFMQAVVDDADWSLVGVVTGQVIKTMKARDMWRQIAEAAWECADPGLQFDSTINRWHTAATTDRINGSNPCSEYMHIDNSACNLASINLLKYLDADGTFDVDAYRHTVEVVFTAQEILVGRADYPTEPIAENSRRFRQLGLGYANLGALLM
;
A
#
# COMPACT_ATOMS: atom_id res chain seq x y z
N ARG A 1 14.09 -4.49 -19.44
CA ARG A 1 15.25 -4.38 -20.34
C ARG A 1 15.33 -5.58 -21.27
N VAL A 2 15.38 -6.82 -20.76
CA VAL A 2 15.46 -8.05 -21.59
C VAL A 2 14.32 -8.11 -22.63
N LEU A 3 13.10 -7.76 -22.25
CA LEU A 3 11.95 -7.76 -23.15
C LEU A 3 12.06 -6.63 -24.20
N ARG A 4 12.47 -5.42 -23.81
CA ARG A 4 12.75 -4.32 -24.76
C ARG A 4 13.84 -4.70 -25.76
N ASP A 5 14.95 -5.30 -25.25
CA ASP A 5 16.06 -5.77 -26.10
C ASP A 5 15.61 -6.88 -27.07
N ALA A 6 14.56 -7.64 -26.70
CA ALA A 6 13.90 -8.64 -27.53
C ALA A 6 12.83 -8.07 -28.49
N GLY A 7 12.60 -6.75 -28.48
CA GLY A 7 11.69 -6.06 -29.39
C GLY A 7 10.24 -5.93 -28.90
N PHE A 8 9.97 -6.23 -27.61
CA PHE A 8 8.63 -6.01 -27.03
C PHE A 8 8.41 -4.52 -26.75
N ASP A 9 7.22 -4.06 -27.07
CA ASP A 9 6.74 -2.73 -26.71
C ASP A 9 6.31 -2.71 -25.23
N MET A 10 7.13 -2.05 -24.41
CA MET A 10 6.98 -2.01 -22.95
C MET A 10 6.32 -0.72 -22.45
N ASP A 11 5.79 0.12 -23.35
CA ASP A 11 5.05 1.30 -22.94
C ASP A 11 3.69 0.89 -22.34
N LEU A 12 3.15 1.69 -21.41
CA LEU A 12 1.93 1.36 -20.66
C LEU A 12 0.72 1.07 -21.56
N ASP A 13 0.65 1.70 -22.73
CA ASP A 13 -0.35 1.52 -23.76
C ASP A 13 0.20 0.82 -25.01
N GLY A 14 1.38 0.22 -24.90
CA GLY A 14 2.07 -0.50 -25.97
C GLY A 14 1.33 -1.75 -26.43
N ALA A 15 1.59 -2.17 -27.69
CA ALA A 15 0.93 -3.31 -28.32
C ALA A 15 1.12 -4.64 -27.56
N ASP A 16 2.24 -4.79 -26.84
CA ASP A 16 2.57 -6.00 -26.09
C ASP A 16 2.13 -5.98 -24.63
N SER A 17 1.53 -4.87 -24.17
CA SER A 17 1.13 -4.69 -22.77
C SER A 17 0.20 -5.81 -22.25
N PHE A 18 -0.61 -6.41 -23.11
CA PHE A 18 -1.53 -7.50 -22.74
C PHE A 18 -0.92 -8.91 -22.85
N SER A 19 0.21 -9.06 -23.53
CA SER A 19 0.85 -10.35 -23.78
C SER A 19 1.91 -10.71 -22.74
N ILE A 20 2.41 -9.75 -21.98
CA ILE A 20 3.45 -9.94 -20.97
C ILE A 20 2.80 -10.24 -19.63
N GLN A 21 3.24 -11.32 -18.97
CA GLN A 21 2.73 -11.72 -17.66
C GLN A 21 3.17 -10.75 -16.56
N TYR A 22 2.39 -10.68 -15.50
CA TYR A 22 2.63 -9.89 -14.28
C TYR A 22 2.51 -8.37 -14.42
N GLN A 23 2.01 -7.84 -15.52
CA GLN A 23 1.84 -6.39 -15.71
C GLN A 23 0.77 -5.75 -14.82
N ASN A 24 -0.24 -6.52 -14.41
CA ASN A 24 -1.34 -6.06 -13.56
C ASN A 24 -1.12 -6.39 -12.07
N ALA A 25 0.12 -6.70 -11.68
CA ALA A 25 0.48 -6.93 -10.30
C ALA A 25 1.09 -5.67 -9.68
N ASN A 26 0.56 -5.24 -8.55
CA ASN A 26 1.20 -4.21 -7.74
C ASN A 26 2.26 -4.86 -6.86
N ASN A 27 3.50 -4.44 -7.02
CA ASN A 27 4.63 -4.97 -6.27
C ASN A 27 5.19 -3.91 -5.33
N SER A 28 5.60 -4.33 -4.14
CA SER A 28 6.29 -3.45 -3.19
C SER A 28 7.55 -4.14 -2.68
N VAL A 29 8.58 -3.35 -2.47
CA VAL A 29 9.81 -3.77 -1.79
C VAL A 29 9.74 -3.30 -0.35
N ARG A 30 9.96 -4.22 0.60
CA ARG A 30 10.09 -3.89 2.02
C ARG A 30 11.56 -3.85 2.40
N VAL A 31 12.01 -2.71 2.93
CA VAL A 31 13.39 -2.48 3.35
C VAL A 31 13.47 -2.32 4.86
N SER A 32 14.50 -2.90 5.46
CA SER A 32 14.76 -2.77 6.89
C SER A 32 15.71 -1.59 7.19
N ASP A 33 15.79 -1.19 8.47
CA ASP A 33 16.74 -0.19 8.92
C ASP A 33 18.20 -0.60 8.62
N GLU A 34 18.49 -1.91 8.74
CA GLU A 34 19.82 -2.46 8.43
C GLU A 34 20.17 -2.32 6.95
N PHE A 35 19.20 -2.58 6.04
CA PHE A 35 19.41 -2.36 4.62
C PHE A 35 19.66 -0.89 4.32
N MET A 36 18.86 0.00 4.90
CA MET A 36 19.03 1.45 4.69
C MET A 36 20.36 1.96 5.24
N GLN A 37 20.83 1.42 6.37
CA GLN A 37 22.15 1.74 6.89
C GLN A 37 23.26 1.24 5.95
N ALA A 38 23.11 0.03 5.41
CA ALA A 38 24.05 -0.50 4.42
C ALA A 38 24.10 0.36 3.12
N VAL A 39 22.96 0.96 2.72
CA VAL A 39 22.92 1.93 1.61
C VAL A 39 23.71 3.19 1.94
N VAL A 40 23.56 3.73 3.15
CA VAL A 40 24.29 4.93 3.61
C VAL A 40 25.80 4.65 3.66
N ASP A 41 26.20 3.51 4.20
CA ASP A 41 27.59 3.12 4.42
C ASP A 41 28.27 2.54 3.16
N ASP A 42 27.52 2.41 2.05
CA ASP A 42 27.97 1.73 0.82
C ASP A 42 28.51 0.31 1.08
N ALA A 43 27.86 -0.38 2.01
CA ALA A 43 28.22 -1.72 2.42
C ALA A 43 27.69 -2.78 1.44
N ASP A 44 28.20 -4.00 1.55
CA ASP A 44 27.69 -5.15 0.84
C ASP A 44 26.37 -5.63 1.47
N TRP A 45 25.45 -6.07 0.62
CA TRP A 45 24.18 -6.64 1.00
C TRP A 45 23.98 -8.00 0.35
N SER A 46 23.57 -8.99 1.15
CA SER A 46 23.35 -10.36 0.69
C SER A 46 21.88 -10.67 0.59
N LEU A 47 21.45 -11.14 -0.58
CA LEU A 47 20.15 -11.77 -0.78
C LEU A 47 20.21 -13.19 -0.26
N VAL A 48 19.30 -13.52 0.64
CA VAL A 48 19.25 -14.82 1.32
C VAL A 48 17.97 -15.56 0.90
N GLY A 49 18.10 -16.83 0.57
CA GLY A 49 16.95 -17.68 0.24
C GLY A 49 16.08 -17.90 1.48
N VAL A 50 14.78 -17.54 1.37
CA VAL A 50 13.83 -17.60 2.49
C VAL A 50 13.71 -19.00 3.08
N VAL A 51 13.73 -20.05 2.23
CA VAL A 51 13.58 -21.46 2.66
C VAL A 51 14.91 -22.07 3.12
N THR A 52 16.00 -21.73 2.43
CA THR A 52 17.29 -22.39 2.64
C THR A 52 18.21 -21.67 3.63
N GLY A 53 17.97 -20.37 3.86
CA GLY A 53 18.87 -19.52 4.62
C GLY A 53 20.24 -19.25 3.94
N GLN A 54 20.43 -19.73 2.71
CA GLN A 54 21.69 -19.59 2.00
C GLN A 54 21.78 -18.27 1.25
N VAL A 55 22.97 -17.69 1.21
CA VAL A 55 23.24 -16.50 0.39
C VAL A 55 23.15 -16.89 -1.09
N ILE A 56 22.25 -16.23 -1.82
CA ILE A 56 22.04 -16.42 -3.24
C ILE A 56 22.95 -15.49 -4.05
N LYS A 57 23.07 -14.24 -3.60
CA LYS A 57 23.85 -13.19 -4.27
C LYS A 57 24.24 -12.12 -3.26
N THR A 58 25.43 -11.59 -3.41
CA THR A 58 25.91 -10.40 -2.68
C THR A 58 26.19 -9.27 -3.68
N MET A 59 25.78 -8.06 -3.34
CA MET A 59 26.02 -6.86 -4.13
C MET A 59 26.06 -5.63 -3.22
N LYS A 60 26.49 -4.48 -3.74
CA LYS A 60 26.40 -3.23 -2.98
C LYS A 60 24.95 -2.86 -2.70
N ALA A 61 24.65 -2.54 -1.45
CA ALA A 61 23.31 -2.08 -1.05
C ALA A 61 22.88 -0.85 -1.85
N ARG A 62 23.80 0.08 -2.11
CA ARG A 62 23.56 1.29 -2.91
C ARG A 62 23.20 1.00 -4.36
N ASP A 63 23.79 -0.05 -4.96
CA ASP A 63 23.44 -0.44 -6.32
C ASP A 63 22.04 -1.07 -6.39
N MET A 64 21.66 -1.85 -5.39
CA MET A 64 20.30 -2.38 -5.27
C MET A 64 19.30 -1.24 -5.07
N TRP A 65 19.60 -0.29 -4.19
CA TRP A 65 18.75 0.89 -3.96
C TRP A 65 18.55 1.70 -5.25
N ARG A 66 19.60 1.88 -6.03
CA ARG A 66 19.50 2.57 -7.33
C ARG A 66 18.59 1.83 -8.30
N GLN A 67 18.70 0.49 -8.39
CA GLN A 67 17.79 -0.31 -9.24
C GLN A 67 16.32 -0.16 -8.83
N ILE A 68 16.02 -0.14 -7.53
CA ILE A 68 14.66 0.10 -7.02
C ILE A 68 14.18 1.49 -7.44
N ALA A 69 15.01 2.53 -7.26
CA ALA A 69 14.66 3.90 -7.61
C ALA A 69 14.46 4.10 -9.12
N GLU A 70 15.31 3.50 -9.94
CA GLU A 70 15.22 3.54 -11.40
C GLU A 70 13.93 2.86 -11.89
N ALA A 71 13.60 1.68 -11.36
CA ALA A 71 12.36 0.97 -11.71
C ALA A 71 11.13 1.80 -11.31
N ALA A 72 11.10 2.33 -10.10
CA ALA A 72 10.00 3.17 -9.62
C ALA A 72 9.83 4.45 -10.45
N TRP A 73 10.92 5.03 -10.94
CA TRP A 73 10.88 6.20 -11.83
C TRP A 73 10.38 5.84 -13.23
N GLU A 74 10.79 4.69 -13.78
CA GLU A 74 10.41 4.28 -15.14
C GLU A 74 8.94 3.85 -15.26
N CYS A 75 8.37 3.18 -14.24
CA CYS A 75 7.04 2.58 -14.35
C CYS A 75 6.15 2.73 -13.09
N ALA A 76 6.53 3.59 -12.15
CA ALA A 76 5.86 3.81 -10.86
C ALA A 76 5.78 2.55 -9.97
N ASP A 77 6.57 1.53 -10.26
CA ASP A 77 6.65 0.25 -9.53
C ASP A 77 8.12 -0.16 -9.36
N PRO A 78 8.54 -0.72 -8.23
CA PRO A 78 7.76 -1.13 -7.06
C PRO A 78 7.42 0.04 -6.12
N GLY A 79 6.37 -0.14 -5.30
CA GLY A 79 6.18 0.66 -4.10
C GLY A 79 7.29 0.38 -3.08
N LEU A 80 7.56 1.31 -2.17
CA LEU A 80 8.58 1.17 -1.14
C LEU A 80 7.97 1.22 0.25
N GLN A 81 8.33 0.26 1.10
CA GLN A 81 7.85 0.16 2.47
C GLN A 81 9.03 0.01 3.44
N PHE A 82 9.07 0.85 4.46
CA PHE A 82 10.10 0.82 5.51
C PHE A 82 9.66 -0.10 6.64
N ASP A 83 10.00 -1.37 6.53
CA ASP A 83 9.53 -2.46 7.37
C ASP A 83 9.74 -2.22 8.88
N SER A 84 10.94 -1.79 9.27
CA SER A 84 11.29 -1.54 10.67
C SER A 84 10.45 -0.41 11.26
N THR A 85 10.25 0.66 10.51
CA THR A 85 9.44 1.81 10.91
C THR A 85 7.96 1.44 11.01
N ILE A 86 7.42 0.74 10.02
CA ILE A 86 6.03 0.26 10.01
C ILE A 86 5.74 -0.55 11.26
N ASN A 87 6.60 -1.52 11.59
CA ASN A 87 6.40 -2.38 12.74
C ASN A 87 6.65 -1.67 14.08
N ARG A 88 7.50 -0.65 14.12
CA ARG A 88 7.70 0.21 15.29
C ARG A 88 6.46 1.04 15.64
N TRP A 89 5.70 1.44 14.61
CA TRP A 89 4.47 2.23 14.75
C TRP A 89 3.20 1.37 14.83
N HIS A 90 3.35 0.05 14.75
CA HIS A 90 2.22 -0.87 14.75
C HIS A 90 1.46 -0.84 16.08
N THR A 91 0.19 -0.43 16.04
CA THR A 91 -0.64 -0.27 17.25
C THR A 91 -1.16 -1.59 17.83
N ALA A 92 -1.12 -2.69 17.05
CA ALA A 92 -1.50 -4.03 17.48
C ALA A 92 -0.29 -5.00 17.54
N ALA A 93 0.91 -4.49 17.85
CA ALA A 93 2.17 -5.23 17.82
C ALA A 93 2.23 -6.44 18.76
N THR A 94 1.37 -6.48 19.80
CA THR A 94 1.26 -7.62 20.71
C THR A 94 0.47 -8.79 20.13
N THR A 95 -0.20 -8.59 19.02
CA THR A 95 -1.02 -9.62 18.36
C THR A 95 -0.22 -10.35 17.29
N ASP A 96 0.36 -9.60 16.36
CA ASP A 96 1.15 -10.14 15.25
C ASP A 96 1.97 -9.03 14.62
N ARG A 97 2.78 -9.37 13.61
CA ARG A 97 3.61 -8.48 12.83
C ARG A 97 2.88 -8.01 11.56
N ILE A 98 3.16 -6.82 11.08
CA ILE A 98 2.78 -6.36 9.74
C ILE A 98 3.80 -6.89 8.73
N ASN A 99 3.38 -7.83 7.86
CA ASN A 99 4.23 -8.42 6.83
C ASN A 99 3.98 -7.83 5.43
N GLY A 100 2.86 -7.16 5.23
CA GLY A 100 2.47 -6.57 3.95
C GLY A 100 1.49 -5.42 4.11
N SER A 101 0.97 -4.94 2.99
CA SER A 101 -0.07 -3.92 2.93
C SER A 101 -1.01 -4.18 1.76
N ASN A 102 -2.05 -3.36 1.61
CA ASN A 102 -2.76 -3.22 0.35
C ASN A 102 -1.84 -2.60 -0.72
N PRO A 103 -2.23 -2.63 -2.02
CA PRO A 103 -1.37 -2.18 -3.12
C PRO A 103 -0.85 -0.74 -2.98
N CYS A 104 -1.68 0.19 -2.51
CA CYS A 104 -1.30 1.61 -2.38
C CYS A 104 -0.59 1.94 -1.05
N SER A 105 -0.43 0.95 -0.16
CA SER A 105 0.27 1.07 1.14
C SER A 105 -0.38 2.00 2.17
N GLU A 106 -1.66 2.36 1.99
CA GLU A 106 -2.39 3.14 3.00
C GLU A 106 -2.91 2.29 4.16
N TYR A 107 -3.01 0.96 3.98
CA TYR A 107 -3.48 0.03 4.99
C TYR A 107 -2.36 -0.90 5.46
N MET A 108 -1.87 -0.66 6.67
CA MET A 108 -0.80 -1.41 7.32
C MET A 108 -1.36 -2.15 8.54
N HIS A 109 -1.60 -3.45 8.41
CA HIS A 109 -2.14 -4.28 9.48
C HIS A 109 -1.60 -5.71 9.39
N ILE A 110 -1.99 -6.54 10.36
CA ILE A 110 -1.63 -7.96 10.41
C ILE A 110 -2.18 -8.73 9.21
N ASP A 111 -1.60 -9.87 8.92
CA ASP A 111 -2.05 -10.77 7.85
C ASP A 111 -3.51 -11.22 8.05
N ASN A 112 -4.14 -11.68 6.98
CA ASN A 112 -5.53 -12.12 6.99
C ASN A 112 -6.48 -11.06 7.55
N SER A 113 -6.36 -9.83 7.10
CA SER A 113 -7.24 -8.74 7.47
C SER A 113 -7.84 -8.07 6.23
N ALA A 114 -8.91 -7.32 6.42
CA ALA A 114 -9.54 -6.51 5.38
C ALA A 114 -9.92 -5.14 5.94
N CYS A 115 -9.97 -4.13 5.07
CA CYS A 115 -10.39 -2.79 5.44
C CYS A 115 -11.63 -2.39 4.62
N ASN A 116 -12.68 -1.95 5.32
CA ASN A 116 -13.87 -1.41 4.70
C ASN A 116 -13.65 0.09 4.45
N LEU A 117 -13.77 0.53 3.20
CA LEU A 117 -13.38 1.88 2.77
C LEU A 117 -14.58 2.74 2.35
N ALA A 118 -14.51 4.03 2.69
CA ALA A 118 -15.36 5.06 2.12
C ALA A 118 -14.61 6.39 1.97
N SER A 119 -15.05 7.22 1.01
CA SER A 119 -14.51 8.57 0.82
C SER A 119 -15.63 9.57 0.62
N ILE A 120 -15.58 10.69 1.33
CA ILE A 120 -16.58 11.75 1.31
C ILE A 120 -16.09 12.87 0.40
N ASN A 121 -16.90 13.25 -0.59
CA ASN A 121 -16.60 14.35 -1.48
C ASN A 121 -16.88 15.70 -0.82
N LEU A 122 -15.82 16.43 -0.44
CA LEU A 122 -15.92 17.71 0.29
C LEU A 122 -16.68 18.79 -0.49
N LEU A 123 -16.61 18.81 -1.82
CA LEU A 123 -17.32 19.80 -2.65
C LEU A 123 -18.86 19.73 -2.51
N LYS A 124 -19.40 18.64 -2.00
CA LYS A 124 -20.84 18.50 -1.77
C LYS A 124 -21.36 19.24 -0.54
N TYR A 125 -20.46 19.79 0.25
CA TYR A 125 -20.74 20.57 1.46
C TYR A 125 -20.37 22.04 1.30
N LEU A 126 -20.04 22.50 0.09
CA LEU A 126 -19.79 23.90 -0.22
C LEU A 126 -21.06 24.52 -0.80
N ASP A 127 -21.57 25.52 -0.14
CA ASP A 127 -22.72 26.28 -0.60
C ASP A 127 -22.36 27.27 -1.71
N ALA A 128 -23.39 27.83 -2.36
CA ALA A 128 -23.19 28.75 -3.47
C ALA A 128 -22.50 30.07 -3.09
N ASP A 129 -22.53 30.44 -1.83
CA ASP A 129 -21.85 31.61 -1.26
C ASP A 129 -20.41 31.33 -0.78
N GLY A 130 -19.93 30.09 -0.97
CA GLY A 130 -18.59 29.66 -0.56
C GLY A 130 -18.49 29.23 0.92
N THR A 131 -19.60 29.06 1.61
CA THR A 131 -19.60 28.58 2.99
C THR A 131 -19.61 27.04 3.03
N PHE A 132 -18.72 26.46 3.85
CA PHE A 132 -18.69 24.99 4.04
C PHE A 132 -19.66 24.57 5.15
N ASP A 133 -20.59 23.69 4.83
CA ASP A 133 -21.57 23.14 5.78
C ASP A 133 -20.94 22.06 6.67
N VAL A 134 -20.35 22.49 7.77
CA VAL A 134 -19.69 21.62 8.77
C VAL A 134 -20.65 20.63 9.41
N ASP A 135 -21.90 21.02 9.66
CA ASP A 135 -22.87 20.18 10.35
C ASP A 135 -23.38 19.05 9.44
N ALA A 136 -23.67 19.34 8.19
CA ALA A 136 -24.01 18.31 7.21
C ALA A 136 -22.84 17.34 6.97
N TYR A 137 -21.59 17.85 6.90
CA TYR A 137 -20.39 17.02 6.77
C TYR A 137 -20.23 16.10 8.00
N ARG A 138 -20.33 16.63 9.21
CA ARG A 138 -20.26 15.86 10.46
C ARG A 138 -21.32 14.76 10.49
N HIS A 139 -22.57 15.08 10.17
CA HIS A 139 -23.66 14.11 10.10
C HIS A 139 -23.36 12.99 9.10
N THR A 140 -22.83 13.34 7.92
CA THR A 140 -22.45 12.33 6.91
C THR A 140 -21.34 11.42 7.44
N VAL A 141 -20.31 11.96 8.11
CA VAL A 141 -19.24 11.15 8.73
C VAL A 141 -19.83 10.14 9.71
N GLU A 142 -20.76 10.58 10.60
CA GLU A 142 -21.40 9.71 11.57
C GLU A 142 -22.21 8.58 10.91
N VAL A 143 -22.99 8.90 9.89
CA VAL A 143 -23.80 7.92 9.15
C VAL A 143 -22.91 6.92 8.41
N VAL A 144 -21.92 7.40 7.65
CA VAL A 144 -21.04 6.55 6.86
C VAL A 144 -20.18 5.66 7.77
N PHE A 145 -19.62 6.20 8.84
CA PHE A 145 -18.83 5.44 9.80
C PHE A 145 -19.68 4.33 10.47
N THR A 146 -20.91 4.65 10.86
CA THR A 146 -21.84 3.67 11.41
C THR A 146 -22.17 2.57 10.39
N ALA A 147 -22.41 2.95 9.14
CA ALA A 147 -22.66 2.00 8.06
C ALA A 147 -21.46 1.06 7.83
N GLN A 148 -20.23 1.58 7.83
CA GLN A 148 -19.03 0.77 7.72
C GLN A 148 -18.89 -0.22 8.89
N GLU A 149 -19.17 0.21 10.12
CA GLU A 149 -19.14 -0.64 11.31
C GLU A 149 -20.15 -1.80 11.22
N ILE A 150 -21.35 -1.52 10.73
CA ILE A 150 -22.37 -2.55 10.50
C ILE A 150 -21.92 -3.54 9.43
N LEU A 151 -21.35 -3.04 8.33
CA LEU A 151 -20.87 -3.85 7.22
C LEU A 151 -19.77 -4.82 7.66
N VAL A 152 -18.80 -4.38 8.46
CA VAL A 152 -17.73 -5.26 8.97
C VAL A 152 -18.30 -6.48 9.70
N GLY A 153 -19.37 -6.29 10.48
CA GLY A 153 -20.00 -7.39 11.20
C GLY A 153 -20.89 -8.30 10.34
N ARG A 154 -21.34 -7.82 9.18
CA ARG A 154 -22.32 -8.49 8.33
C ARG A 154 -21.79 -8.96 6.97
N ALA A 155 -20.62 -8.48 6.55
CA ALA A 155 -20.04 -8.84 5.28
C ALA A 155 -19.60 -10.30 5.24
N ASP A 156 -19.64 -10.88 4.04
CA ASP A 156 -18.97 -12.13 3.72
C ASP A 156 -17.50 -11.85 3.37
N TYR A 157 -16.63 -12.75 3.80
CA TYR A 157 -15.20 -12.66 3.57
C TYR A 157 -14.71 -13.86 2.78
N PRO A 158 -13.65 -13.72 1.96
CA PRO A 158 -13.20 -14.79 1.07
C PRO A 158 -12.64 -16.02 1.80
N THR A 159 -12.15 -15.85 3.04
CA THR A 159 -11.64 -16.94 3.88
C THR A 159 -11.99 -16.73 5.34
N GLU A 160 -12.08 -17.83 6.11
CA GLU A 160 -12.42 -17.75 7.54
C GLU A 160 -11.38 -16.97 8.37
N PRO A 161 -10.07 -17.09 8.16
CA PRO A 161 -9.09 -16.25 8.88
C PRO A 161 -9.29 -14.75 8.65
N ILE A 162 -9.65 -14.33 7.43
CA ILE A 162 -9.96 -12.93 7.14
C ILE A 162 -11.26 -12.50 7.83
N ALA A 163 -12.28 -13.36 7.83
CA ALA A 163 -13.55 -13.10 8.51
C ALA A 163 -13.34 -12.90 10.02
N GLU A 164 -12.60 -13.79 10.66
CA GLU A 164 -12.29 -13.75 12.08
C GLU A 164 -11.53 -12.46 12.44
N ASN A 165 -10.42 -12.17 11.75
CA ASN A 165 -9.61 -10.99 12.01
C ASN A 165 -10.38 -9.69 11.73
N SER A 166 -11.18 -9.64 10.66
CA SER A 166 -11.99 -8.45 10.34
C SER A 166 -13.04 -8.18 11.41
N ARG A 167 -13.75 -9.20 11.89
CA ARG A 167 -14.73 -9.06 12.98
C ARG A 167 -14.09 -8.73 14.31
N ARG A 168 -12.88 -9.23 14.57
CA ARG A 168 -12.12 -9.01 15.80
C ARG A 168 -11.53 -7.61 15.89
N PHE A 169 -10.90 -7.15 14.82
CA PHE A 169 -10.14 -5.88 14.80
C PHE A 169 -10.92 -4.72 14.18
N ARG A 170 -11.92 -5.01 13.35
CA ARG A 170 -12.90 -4.04 12.81
C ARG A 170 -12.26 -2.84 12.14
N GLN A 171 -11.34 -3.09 11.20
CA GLN A 171 -10.64 -2.03 10.48
C GLN A 171 -11.61 -1.25 9.58
N LEU A 172 -11.60 0.06 9.74
CA LEU A 172 -12.38 1.00 8.95
C LEU A 172 -11.46 2.08 8.36
N GLY A 173 -11.64 2.36 7.07
CA GLY A 173 -10.96 3.45 6.39
C GLY A 173 -11.99 4.48 5.91
N LEU A 174 -12.00 5.67 6.49
CA LEU A 174 -12.85 6.78 6.08
C LEU A 174 -11.98 7.98 5.72
N GLY A 175 -12.02 8.38 4.46
CA GLY A 175 -11.26 9.50 3.94
C GLY A 175 -12.16 10.57 3.33
N TYR A 176 -11.53 11.50 2.64
CA TYR A 176 -12.19 12.54 1.87
C TYR A 176 -11.54 12.73 0.51
N ALA A 177 -12.28 13.31 -0.41
CA ALA A 177 -11.81 13.67 -1.75
C ALA A 177 -12.07 15.15 -2.04
N ASN A 178 -11.32 15.69 -3.01
CA ASN A 178 -11.47 17.06 -3.52
C ASN A 178 -11.07 18.18 -2.55
N LEU A 179 -10.18 17.93 -1.59
CA LEU A 179 -9.66 19.01 -0.73
C LEU A 179 -8.97 20.10 -1.56
N GLY A 180 -8.12 19.74 -2.51
CA GLY A 180 -7.45 20.71 -3.37
C GLY A 180 -8.44 21.54 -4.18
N ALA A 181 -9.46 20.91 -4.77
CA ALA A 181 -10.51 21.62 -5.51
C ALA A 181 -11.37 22.51 -4.61
N LEU A 182 -11.58 22.12 -3.35
CA LEU A 182 -12.30 22.94 -2.36
C LEU A 182 -11.54 24.22 -2.01
N LEU A 183 -10.19 24.16 -2.00
CA LEU A 183 -9.32 25.26 -1.60
C LEU A 183 -8.98 26.22 -2.76
N MET A 184 -9.25 25.84 -4.02
CA MET A 184 -9.08 26.69 -5.22
C MET A 184 -10.26 27.60 -5.46
#